data_680f899c634721dce21512bc9896a6d9
#
_entry.id   680f899c634721dce21512bc9896a6d9
#
_cell.length_a   1.000
_cell.length_b   1.000
_cell.length_c   1.000
_cell.angle_alpha   90.00
_cell.angle_beta   90.00
_cell.angle_gamma   90.00
#
_symmetry.space_group_name_H-M   'P 1'
#
loop_
_entity.id
_entity.type
_entity.pdbx_description
1 polymer ?
#
loop_
_entity_poly.entity_id
_entity_poly.type
_entity_poly.pdbx_seq_one_letter_code
_entity_poly.pdbx_strand_id
1 'polypeptide(L)'
;EGGLYGRTDDQNNAPPLTGAALAAMGLPGGALLHLGGGWANVNNTPLRFFKHHTHEGGCRTPLIIHWPRGMASGVRGGWTNERGHVVDIMATVLDLAGIPYPATFKGRTLAPLAGTSLRPVLQGGRLAARDLFIEHETNRAMFRGDWKLVTKSFSRGGDDPPAHQLELYNLRTDPTELNSVAYHETTLLSNMVASWNAWVG
;
A
#
# COMPACT_ATOMS: atom_id res chain seq x y z
N GLU A 1 -6.74 -7.95 -11.47
CA GLU A 1 -6.83 -6.54 -11.15
C GLU A 1 -8.29 -6.13 -10.95
N GLY A 2 -8.57 -5.44 -9.83
CA GLY A 2 -9.88 -4.89 -9.57
C GLY A 2 -10.00 -3.50 -10.16
N GLY A 3 -10.49 -3.38 -11.38
CA GLY A 3 -10.79 -2.08 -11.98
C GLY A 3 -12.15 -1.55 -11.56
N LEU A 4 -12.27 -0.22 -11.44
CA LEU A 4 -13.55 0.45 -11.22
C LEU A 4 -14.51 0.29 -12.43
N TYR A 5 -13.98 0.00 -13.60
CA TYR A 5 -14.66 0.14 -14.87
C TYR A 5 -15.07 -1.18 -15.55
N GLY A 6 -15.05 -2.29 -14.84
CA GLY A 6 -15.48 -3.53 -15.44
C GLY A 6 -14.50 -4.04 -16.53
N ARG A 7 -14.95 -4.93 -17.38
CA ARG A 7 -14.13 -5.54 -18.44
C ARG A 7 -14.13 -4.68 -19.69
N THR A 8 -12.97 -4.59 -20.30
CA THR A 8 -12.83 -3.97 -21.63
C THR A 8 -12.11 -4.94 -22.55
N ASP A 9 -12.41 -4.89 -23.85
CA ASP A 9 -11.61 -5.53 -24.88
C ASP A 9 -10.37 -4.67 -25.22
N ASP A 10 -9.55 -5.12 -26.16
CA ASP A 10 -8.33 -4.44 -26.59
C ASP A 10 -8.60 -3.02 -27.15
N GLN A 11 -9.85 -2.72 -27.51
CA GLN A 11 -10.30 -1.42 -28.01
C GLN A 11 -10.97 -0.58 -26.93
N ASN A 12 -10.90 -1.01 -25.67
CA ASN A 12 -11.50 -0.35 -24.51
C ASN A 12 -13.05 -0.34 -24.50
N ASN A 13 -13.68 -1.27 -25.21
CA ASN A 13 -15.11 -1.49 -25.16
C ASN A 13 -15.45 -2.48 -24.04
N ALA A 14 -16.63 -2.35 -23.45
CA ALA A 14 -17.13 -3.30 -22.44
C ALA A 14 -17.93 -4.40 -23.17
N PRO A 15 -17.36 -5.57 -23.45
CA PRO A 15 -18.06 -6.62 -24.16
C PRO A 15 -19.19 -7.20 -23.28
N PRO A 16 -20.28 -7.66 -23.90
CA PRO A 16 -21.37 -8.29 -23.15
C PRO A 16 -20.88 -9.57 -22.47
N LEU A 17 -21.41 -9.87 -21.30
CA LEU A 17 -21.18 -11.11 -20.55
C LEU A 17 -21.94 -12.28 -21.18
N THR A 18 -21.58 -12.66 -22.39
CA THR A 18 -22.16 -13.83 -23.07
C THR A 18 -21.20 -15.02 -22.98
N GLY A 19 -21.71 -16.23 -23.20
CA GLY A 19 -20.90 -17.46 -23.15
C GLY A 19 -19.64 -17.39 -24.04
N ALA A 20 -19.75 -16.82 -25.23
CA ALA A 20 -18.63 -16.65 -26.16
C ALA A 20 -17.59 -15.63 -25.65
N ALA A 21 -18.05 -14.51 -25.11
CA ALA A 21 -17.15 -13.50 -24.52
C ALA A 21 -16.42 -14.02 -23.27
N LEU A 22 -17.10 -14.81 -22.44
CA LEU A 22 -16.48 -15.49 -21.30
C LEU A 22 -15.43 -16.51 -21.75
N ALA A 23 -15.73 -17.30 -22.79
CA ALA A 23 -14.78 -18.29 -23.33
C ALA A 23 -13.53 -17.64 -23.94
N ALA A 24 -13.65 -16.43 -24.48
CA ALA A 24 -12.55 -15.66 -25.05
C ALA A 24 -11.76 -14.82 -24.04
N MET A 25 -12.18 -14.77 -22.79
CA MET A 25 -11.49 -14.00 -21.75
C MET A 25 -10.03 -14.45 -21.58
N GLY A 26 -9.11 -13.49 -21.65
CA GLY A 26 -7.66 -13.75 -21.52
C GLY A 26 -6.99 -14.34 -22.75
N LEU A 27 -7.72 -14.57 -23.84
CA LEU A 27 -7.15 -14.93 -25.14
C LEU A 27 -6.80 -13.66 -25.94
N PRO A 28 -5.88 -13.75 -26.93
CA PRO A 28 -5.58 -12.63 -27.81
C PRO A 28 -6.86 -12.12 -28.52
N GLY A 29 -7.10 -10.81 -28.47
CA GLY A 29 -8.33 -10.17 -28.99
C GLY A 29 -9.56 -10.33 -28.11
N GLY A 30 -9.48 -11.05 -27.00
CA GLY A 30 -10.55 -11.18 -26.01
C GLY A 30 -10.55 -10.07 -24.97
N ALA A 31 -11.56 -10.09 -24.07
CA ALA A 31 -11.68 -9.11 -23.01
C ALA A 31 -10.50 -9.19 -22.02
N LEU A 32 -10.02 -8.04 -21.59
CA LEU A 32 -9.06 -7.96 -20.49
C LEU A 32 -9.65 -8.53 -19.21
N LEU A 33 -8.85 -9.35 -18.51
CA LEU A 33 -9.24 -9.98 -17.27
C LEU A 33 -9.17 -8.97 -16.12
N HIS A 34 -10.30 -8.46 -15.72
CA HIS A 34 -10.43 -7.79 -14.42
C HIS A 34 -11.76 -8.11 -13.75
N LEU A 35 -11.71 -8.14 -12.42
CA LEU A 35 -12.80 -8.66 -11.60
C LEU A 35 -13.96 -7.68 -11.47
N GLY A 36 -13.75 -6.40 -11.78
CA GLY A 36 -14.65 -5.32 -11.40
C GLY A 36 -14.61 -5.01 -9.90
N GLY A 37 -15.08 -3.82 -9.53
CA GLY A 37 -14.95 -3.28 -8.17
C GLY A 37 -15.57 -4.15 -7.08
N GLY A 38 -16.74 -4.76 -7.35
CA GLY A 38 -17.41 -5.61 -6.38
C GLY A 38 -16.59 -6.85 -5.99
N TRP A 39 -16.13 -7.62 -6.96
CA TRP A 39 -15.29 -8.80 -6.71
C TRP A 39 -13.92 -8.44 -6.18
N ALA A 40 -13.33 -7.33 -6.62
CA ALA A 40 -12.07 -6.86 -6.08
C ALA A 40 -12.17 -6.56 -4.57
N ASN A 41 -13.27 -5.94 -4.13
CA ASN A 41 -13.52 -5.69 -2.72
C ASN A 41 -13.75 -7.00 -1.94
N VAL A 42 -14.51 -7.93 -2.49
CA VAL A 42 -14.74 -9.25 -1.86
C VAL A 42 -13.43 -10.00 -1.64
N ASN A 43 -12.53 -10.00 -2.62
CA ASN A 43 -11.24 -10.69 -2.53
C ASN A 43 -10.28 -10.10 -1.47
N ASN A 44 -10.51 -8.86 -1.04
CA ASN A 44 -9.73 -8.20 0.01
C ASN A 44 -10.41 -8.26 1.40
N THR A 45 -11.56 -8.89 1.51
CA THR A 45 -12.30 -9.03 2.77
C THR A 45 -11.40 -9.67 3.85
N PRO A 46 -11.36 -9.16 5.08
CA PRO A 46 -12.23 -8.09 5.63
C PRO A 46 -11.69 -6.65 5.43
N LEU A 47 -10.61 -6.46 4.70
CA LEU A 47 -10.00 -5.16 4.47
C LEU A 47 -10.82 -4.31 3.48
N ARG A 48 -10.88 -3.02 3.72
CA ARG A 48 -11.69 -2.10 2.95
C ARG A 48 -11.04 -1.77 1.62
N PHE A 49 -11.82 -1.75 0.54
CA PHE A 49 -11.43 -1.42 -0.83
C PHE A 49 -10.37 -2.36 -1.45
N PHE A 50 -9.69 -1.90 -2.49
CA PHE A 50 -8.81 -2.67 -3.36
C PHE A 50 -7.82 -1.74 -4.07
N LYS A 51 -7.02 -2.26 -5.00
CA LYS A 51 -6.08 -1.51 -5.86
C LYS A 51 -6.68 -0.16 -6.30
N HIS A 52 -5.87 0.86 -6.40
CA HIS A 52 -6.09 2.29 -6.55
C HIS A 52 -6.36 3.02 -5.23
N HIS A 53 -7.02 2.40 -4.26
CA HIS A 53 -7.25 3.00 -2.95
C HIS A 53 -6.05 2.80 -2.02
N THR A 54 -5.83 3.76 -1.13
CA THR A 54 -4.80 3.67 -0.08
C THR A 54 -5.35 3.17 1.25
N HIS A 55 -6.59 2.72 1.27
CA HIS A 55 -7.16 1.94 2.39
C HIS A 55 -6.48 0.56 2.50
N GLU A 56 -6.66 -0.12 3.62
CA GLU A 56 -5.94 -1.38 3.90
C GLU A 56 -6.10 -2.43 2.79
N GLY A 57 -7.28 -2.56 2.18
CA GLY A 57 -7.50 -3.48 1.06
C GLY A 57 -6.72 -3.13 -0.21
N GLY A 58 -6.27 -1.89 -0.35
CA GLY A 58 -5.46 -1.46 -1.50
C GLY A 58 -3.96 -1.46 -1.25
N CYS A 59 -3.52 -1.33 0.00
CA CYS A 59 -2.09 -1.18 0.32
C CYS A 59 -1.51 -2.23 1.26
N ARG A 60 -2.32 -2.96 2.04
CA ARG A 60 -1.84 -4.00 2.94
C ARG A 60 -1.65 -5.31 2.20
N THR A 61 -0.40 -5.63 1.92
CA THR A 61 0.02 -6.88 1.27
C THR A 61 0.92 -7.67 2.22
N PRO A 62 0.69 -8.99 2.41
CA PRO A 62 1.62 -9.81 3.18
C PRO A 62 2.99 -9.87 2.53
N LEU A 63 4.05 -9.78 3.33
CA LEU A 63 5.41 -10.05 2.92
C LEU A 63 5.86 -11.38 3.54
N ILE A 64 6.27 -12.34 2.71
CA ILE A 64 6.82 -13.63 3.15
C ILE A 64 8.31 -13.62 2.90
N ILE A 65 9.10 -13.85 3.95
CA ILE A 65 10.56 -13.94 3.86
C ILE A 65 10.99 -15.36 4.23
N HIS A 66 11.71 -16.00 3.32
CA HIS A 66 12.32 -17.30 3.55
C HIS A 66 13.84 -17.18 3.50
N TRP A 67 14.48 -17.23 4.67
CA TRP A 67 15.94 -17.15 4.80
C TRP A 67 16.43 -18.03 5.96
N PRO A 68 16.50 -19.37 5.75
CA PRO A 68 16.74 -20.34 6.82
C PRO A 68 18.02 -20.11 7.62
N ARG A 69 19.08 -19.58 7.00
CA ARG A 69 20.38 -19.39 7.65
C ARG A 69 20.54 -18.06 8.36
N GLY A 70 19.70 -17.06 8.05
CA GLY A 70 19.91 -15.69 8.53
C GLY A 70 18.84 -15.20 9.50
N MET A 71 17.70 -15.90 9.60
CA MET A 71 16.66 -15.56 10.56
C MET A 71 16.97 -16.19 11.93
N ALA A 72 16.70 -15.44 13.01
CA ALA A 72 16.77 -15.99 14.35
C ALA A 72 15.80 -17.19 14.48
N SER A 73 16.19 -18.20 15.25
CA SER A 73 15.39 -19.42 15.39
C SER A 73 13.98 -19.15 15.93
N GLY A 74 13.84 -18.18 16.84
CA GLY A 74 12.56 -17.83 17.45
C GLY A 74 11.56 -17.11 16.53
N VAL A 75 11.97 -16.67 15.33
CA VAL A 75 11.06 -16.00 14.38
C VAL A 75 10.71 -16.89 13.17
N ARG A 76 11.38 -18.02 13.01
CA ARG A 76 11.13 -18.96 11.90
C ARG A 76 9.74 -19.57 12.00
N GLY A 77 8.98 -19.55 10.91
CA GLY A 77 7.60 -19.98 10.90
C GLY A 77 6.66 -19.09 11.72
N GLY A 78 7.17 -17.97 12.20
CA GLY A 78 6.42 -16.99 12.99
C GLY A 78 5.73 -15.95 12.12
N TRP A 79 5.02 -15.08 12.81
CA TRP A 79 4.24 -14.00 12.25
C TRP A 79 4.53 -12.70 13.01
N THR A 80 4.55 -11.57 12.30
CA THR A 80 4.69 -10.24 12.89
C THR A 80 3.74 -9.25 12.26
N ASN A 81 3.31 -8.24 13.01
CA ASN A 81 2.52 -7.11 12.54
C ASN A 81 3.38 -5.86 12.30
N GLU A 82 4.71 -6.00 12.31
CA GLU A 82 5.58 -4.87 11.95
C GLU A 82 5.30 -4.40 10.52
N ARG A 83 5.15 -3.08 10.37
CA ARG A 83 4.77 -2.51 9.07
C ARG A 83 6.02 -2.18 8.26
N GLY A 84 6.21 -2.93 7.18
CA GLY A 84 7.20 -2.64 6.15
C GLY A 84 6.62 -1.86 4.98
N HIS A 85 7.50 -1.39 4.12
CA HIS A 85 7.17 -0.79 2.83
C HIS A 85 8.04 -1.43 1.74
N VAL A 86 7.60 -1.42 0.49
CA VAL A 86 8.35 -2.03 -0.63
C VAL A 86 9.77 -1.48 -0.76
N VAL A 87 9.99 -0.20 -0.43
CA VAL A 87 11.31 0.44 -0.43
C VAL A 87 12.29 -0.16 0.59
N ASP A 88 11.77 -0.85 1.61
CA ASP A 88 12.58 -1.50 2.65
C ASP A 88 13.27 -2.75 2.16
N ILE A 89 12.80 -3.35 1.08
CA ILE A 89 13.38 -4.57 0.50
C ILE A 89 14.83 -4.30 0.09
N MET A 90 15.08 -3.23 -0.66
CA MET A 90 16.45 -2.88 -1.08
C MET A 90 17.34 -2.54 0.13
N ALA A 91 16.83 -1.74 1.07
CA ALA A 91 17.56 -1.40 2.29
C ALA A 91 17.94 -2.67 3.09
N THR A 92 17.02 -3.63 3.19
CA THR A 92 17.26 -4.89 3.87
C THR A 92 18.32 -5.73 3.17
N VAL A 93 18.23 -5.86 1.84
CA VAL A 93 19.20 -6.66 1.06
C VAL A 93 20.61 -6.08 1.20
N LEU A 94 20.77 -4.77 1.08
CA LEU A 94 22.06 -4.10 1.23
C LEU A 94 22.62 -4.26 2.64
N ASP A 95 21.82 -4.08 3.67
CA ASP A 95 22.24 -4.25 5.06
C ASP A 95 22.67 -5.71 5.34
N LEU A 96 21.90 -6.68 4.89
CA LEU A 96 22.21 -8.09 5.07
C LEU A 96 23.47 -8.52 4.29
N ALA A 97 23.73 -7.89 3.16
CA ALA A 97 24.93 -8.13 2.36
C ALA A 97 26.16 -7.36 2.87
N GLY A 98 25.98 -6.42 3.81
CA GLY A 98 27.04 -5.53 4.27
C GLY A 98 27.53 -4.55 3.19
N ILE A 99 26.67 -4.22 2.23
CA ILE A 99 26.98 -3.33 1.11
C ILE A 99 26.42 -1.93 1.39
N PRO A 100 27.27 -0.90 1.48
CA PRO A 100 26.79 0.47 1.65
C PRO A 100 26.06 0.94 0.39
N TYR A 101 24.96 1.68 0.57
CA TYR A 101 24.29 2.33 -0.54
C TYR A 101 25.19 3.46 -1.08
N PRO A 102 25.52 3.48 -2.38
CA PRO A 102 26.46 4.46 -2.91
C PRO A 102 25.81 5.85 -3.05
N ALA A 103 26.59 6.91 -2.78
CA ALA A 103 26.15 8.28 -3.03
C ALA A 103 26.06 8.61 -4.54
N THR A 104 26.86 7.89 -5.36
CA THR A 104 26.88 8.09 -6.82
C THR A 104 26.93 6.74 -7.54
N PHE A 105 26.33 6.67 -8.71
CA PHE A 105 26.40 5.49 -9.59
C PHE A 105 26.50 5.93 -11.06
N LYS A 106 27.48 5.42 -11.78
CA LYS A 106 27.76 5.75 -13.19
C LYS A 106 27.78 7.27 -13.45
N GLY A 107 28.44 8.03 -12.56
CA GLY A 107 28.59 9.48 -12.67
C GLY A 107 27.37 10.30 -12.31
N ARG A 108 26.31 9.69 -11.79
CA ARG A 108 25.10 10.39 -11.33
C ARG A 108 25.00 10.33 -9.81
N THR A 109 24.64 11.44 -9.18
CA THR A 109 24.25 11.46 -7.76
C THR A 109 22.94 10.72 -7.58
N LEU A 110 22.90 9.82 -6.60
CA LEU A 110 21.70 9.08 -6.24
C LEU A 110 20.90 9.80 -5.16
N ALA A 111 19.58 9.68 -5.23
CA ALA A 111 18.72 10.09 -4.12
C ALA A 111 19.04 9.23 -2.87
N PRO A 112 18.89 9.77 -1.67
CA PRO A 112 19.05 8.97 -0.45
C PRO A 112 18.16 7.72 -0.46
N LEU A 113 18.66 6.63 0.16
CA LEU A 113 17.87 5.41 0.30
C LEU A 113 16.66 5.67 1.21
N ALA A 114 15.47 5.57 0.66
CA ALA A 114 14.24 5.88 1.38
C ALA A 114 13.81 4.78 2.37
N GLY A 115 14.25 3.54 2.13
CA GLY A 115 13.85 2.37 2.92
C GLY A 115 14.64 2.22 4.22
N THR A 116 14.08 1.44 5.14
CA THR A 116 14.71 1.02 6.40
C THR A 116 14.88 -0.50 6.37
N SER A 117 16.04 -1.00 6.85
CA SER A 117 16.27 -2.44 6.90
C SER A 117 15.27 -3.16 7.83
N LEU A 118 14.69 -4.24 7.35
CA LEU A 118 13.84 -5.16 8.12
C LEU A 118 14.67 -6.17 8.95
N ARG A 119 16.00 -6.08 8.94
CA ARG A 119 16.90 -6.97 9.68
C ARG A 119 16.53 -7.09 11.17
N PRO A 120 16.18 -6.01 11.90
CA PRO A 120 15.76 -6.15 13.30
C PRO A 120 14.59 -7.12 13.48
N VAL A 121 13.60 -7.08 12.59
CA VAL A 121 12.45 -7.99 12.62
C VAL A 121 12.86 -9.44 12.36
N LEU A 122 13.77 -9.66 11.42
CA LEU A 122 14.32 -10.99 11.11
C LEU A 122 15.13 -11.59 12.29
N GLN A 123 15.56 -10.73 13.20
CA GLN A 123 16.29 -11.10 14.42
C GLN A 123 15.41 -11.11 15.67
N GLY A 124 14.09 -10.97 15.55
CA GLY A 124 13.13 -11.00 16.64
C GLY A 124 12.92 -9.68 17.37
N GLY A 125 13.47 -8.59 16.83
CA GLY A 125 13.26 -7.23 17.33
C GLY A 125 12.10 -6.52 16.63
N ARG A 126 12.08 -5.18 16.76
CA ARG A 126 11.08 -4.29 16.16
C ARG A 126 11.72 -3.24 15.27
N LEU A 127 10.95 -2.68 14.37
CA LEU A 127 11.36 -1.50 13.61
C LEU A 127 11.33 -0.25 14.49
N ALA A 128 12.23 0.68 14.21
CA ALA A 128 12.14 2.02 14.78
C ALA A 128 10.85 2.69 14.31
N ALA A 129 10.24 3.49 15.19
CA ALA A 129 9.06 4.25 14.84
C ALA A 129 9.37 5.22 13.69
N ARG A 130 8.52 5.22 12.69
CA ARG A 130 8.63 6.11 11.53
C ARG A 130 7.26 6.40 10.94
N ASP A 131 7.16 7.50 10.25
CA ASP A 131 6.02 7.79 9.39
C ASP A 131 6.20 7.10 8.04
N LEU A 132 5.13 6.52 7.50
CA LEU A 132 5.11 5.99 6.14
C LEU A 132 4.07 6.75 5.32
N PHE A 133 4.43 7.10 4.11
CA PHE A 133 3.58 7.85 3.20
C PHE A 133 3.34 7.04 1.94
N ILE A 134 2.10 7.02 1.48
CA ILE A 134 1.70 6.32 0.25
C ILE A 134 0.84 7.28 -0.57
N GLU A 135 1.20 7.46 -1.82
CA GLU A 135 0.38 8.16 -2.80
C GLU A 135 0.18 7.30 -4.03
N HIS A 136 -1.04 7.26 -4.53
CA HIS A 136 -1.37 6.61 -5.78
C HIS A 136 -2.61 7.26 -6.40
N GLU A 137 -2.46 7.87 -7.58
CA GLU A 137 -3.57 8.50 -8.32
C GLU A 137 -4.43 9.42 -7.43
N THR A 138 -3.76 10.34 -6.70
CA THR A 138 -4.39 11.29 -5.76
C THR A 138 -4.96 10.67 -4.48
N ASN A 139 -5.03 9.34 -4.37
CA ASN A 139 -5.31 8.70 -3.11
C ASN A 139 -4.07 8.74 -2.21
N ARG A 140 -4.23 9.18 -0.98
CA ARG A 140 -3.13 9.43 -0.04
C ARG A 140 -3.34 8.67 1.24
N ALA A 141 -2.27 8.11 1.80
CA ALA A 141 -2.28 7.57 3.14
C ALA A 141 -0.98 7.88 3.87
N MET A 142 -1.10 8.12 5.16
CA MET A 142 0.02 8.27 6.07
C MET A 142 -0.19 7.36 7.28
N PHE A 143 0.86 6.63 7.66
CA PHE A 143 0.86 5.81 8.86
C PHE A 143 1.79 6.43 9.90
N ARG A 144 1.30 6.51 11.14
CA ARG A 144 2.07 6.93 12.33
C ARG A 144 1.72 6.02 13.50
N GLY A 145 2.60 5.09 13.81
CA GLY A 145 2.30 4.05 14.80
C GLY A 145 1.03 3.28 14.41
N ASP A 146 0.05 3.23 15.29
CA ASP A 146 -1.23 2.57 15.04
C ASP A 146 -2.22 3.42 14.21
N TRP A 147 -1.90 4.69 13.98
CA TRP A 147 -2.79 5.61 13.30
C TRP A 147 -2.57 5.63 11.80
N LYS A 148 -3.66 5.78 11.08
CA LYS A 148 -3.67 5.95 9.63
C LYS A 148 -4.59 7.09 9.23
N LEU A 149 -3.99 8.10 8.60
CA LEU A 149 -4.69 9.11 7.83
C LEU A 149 -4.84 8.60 6.41
N VAL A 150 -6.03 8.68 5.85
CA VAL A 150 -6.28 8.27 4.47
C VAL A 150 -7.26 9.24 3.79
N THR A 151 -7.07 9.45 2.49
CA THR A 151 -8.01 10.22 1.68
C THR A 151 -8.81 9.31 0.79
N LYS A 152 -10.09 9.58 0.69
CA LYS A 152 -10.99 8.93 -0.26
C LYS A 152 -11.16 9.84 -1.46
N SER A 153 -10.20 9.82 -2.37
CA SER A 153 -10.35 10.49 -3.67
C SER A 153 -10.78 9.49 -4.72
N PHE A 154 -11.77 9.83 -5.50
CA PHE A 154 -12.19 9.08 -6.69
C PHE A 154 -11.79 9.79 -7.98
N SER A 155 -11.17 10.97 -7.90
CA SER A 155 -10.80 11.73 -9.08
C SER A 155 -9.42 11.32 -9.55
N ARG A 156 -9.25 11.13 -10.84
CA ARG A 156 -7.96 11.02 -11.51
C ARG A 156 -7.33 12.39 -11.83
N GLY A 157 -7.98 13.47 -11.41
CA GLY A 157 -7.50 14.85 -11.58
C GLY A 157 -6.77 15.31 -10.33
N GLY A 158 -5.67 16.01 -10.49
CA GLY A 158 -4.72 16.38 -9.44
C GLY A 158 -5.19 17.37 -8.37
N ASP A 159 -6.49 17.52 -8.12
CA ASP A 159 -7.01 18.39 -7.10
C ASP A 159 -6.87 17.77 -5.71
N ASP A 160 -6.52 18.58 -4.72
CA ASP A 160 -6.50 18.17 -3.33
C ASP A 160 -7.91 17.73 -2.89
N PRO A 161 -8.01 16.57 -2.22
CA PRO A 161 -9.31 16.13 -1.72
C PRO A 161 -9.81 17.14 -0.69
N PRO A 162 -11.09 17.53 -0.75
CA PRO A 162 -11.67 18.41 0.26
C PRO A 162 -11.55 17.79 1.65
N ALA A 163 -11.45 18.64 2.68
CA ALA A 163 -11.22 18.20 4.06
C ALA A 163 -12.22 17.13 4.57
N HIS A 164 -13.45 17.11 4.06
CA HIS A 164 -14.45 16.11 4.42
C HIS A 164 -14.17 14.70 3.87
N GLN A 165 -13.19 14.54 2.99
CA GLN A 165 -12.74 13.25 2.48
C GLN A 165 -11.54 12.69 3.26
N LEU A 166 -11.07 13.40 4.29
CA LEU A 166 -10.05 12.89 5.20
C LEU A 166 -10.68 11.92 6.19
N GLU A 167 -10.12 10.73 6.26
CA GLU A 167 -10.51 9.70 7.21
C GLU A 167 -9.33 9.38 8.12
N LEU A 168 -9.56 9.17 9.41
CA LEU A 168 -8.54 8.84 10.40
C LEU A 168 -8.95 7.58 11.16
N TYR A 169 -8.06 6.61 11.21
CA TYR A 169 -8.31 5.30 11.82
C TYR A 169 -7.22 4.91 12.81
N ASN A 170 -7.60 4.23 13.87
CA ASN A 170 -6.67 3.50 14.72
C ASN A 170 -6.70 2.03 14.29
N LEU A 171 -5.70 1.59 13.53
CA LEU A 171 -5.65 0.25 12.95
C LEU A 171 -5.49 -0.88 13.97
N ARG A 172 -5.15 -0.56 15.24
CA ARG A 172 -5.11 -1.55 16.32
C ARG A 172 -6.51 -1.95 16.77
N THR A 173 -7.45 -1.01 16.77
CA THR A 173 -8.84 -1.22 17.20
C THR A 173 -9.82 -1.34 16.04
N ASP A 174 -9.49 -0.75 14.90
CA ASP A 174 -10.29 -0.79 13.66
C ASP A 174 -9.39 -1.11 12.44
N PRO A 175 -8.90 -2.35 12.33
CA PRO A 175 -8.02 -2.76 11.22
C PRO A 175 -8.72 -2.84 9.87
N THR A 176 -10.04 -2.69 9.84
CA THR A 176 -10.89 -2.76 8.65
C THR A 176 -11.37 -1.39 8.19
N GLU A 177 -11.01 -0.32 8.89
CA GLU A 177 -11.28 1.07 8.52
C GLU A 177 -12.78 1.36 8.36
N LEU A 178 -13.60 0.93 9.32
CA LEU A 178 -15.06 1.11 9.28
C LEU A 178 -15.52 2.39 9.98
N ASN A 179 -14.79 2.84 11.02
CA ASN A 179 -15.22 3.93 11.90
C ASN A 179 -14.17 5.03 11.94
N SER A 180 -14.28 5.99 11.01
CA SER A 180 -13.38 7.14 11.01
C SER A 180 -13.59 8.00 12.26
N VAL A 181 -12.49 8.31 12.95
CA VAL A 181 -12.48 9.19 14.13
C VAL A 181 -11.95 10.59 13.80
N ALA A 182 -11.88 10.98 12.54
CA ALA A 182 -11.37 12.27 12.09
C ALA A 182 -12.03 13.47 12.77
N TYR A 183 -13.33 13.39 13.05
CA TYR A 183 -14.08 14.46 13.71
C TYR A 183 -13.85 14.50 15.23
N HIS A 184 -13.32 13.44 15.83
CA HIS A 184 -13.05 13.36 17.27
C HIS A 184 -11.58 13.65 17.58
N GLU A 185 -10.66 13.22 16.72
CA GLU A 185 -9.21 13.33 16.89
C GLU A 185 -8.63 14.49 16.06
N THR A 186 -9.24 15.67 16.15
CA THR A 186 -8.92 16.82 15.27
C THR A 186 -7.48 17.31 15.39
N THR A 187 -6.89 17.28 16.58
CA THR A 187 -5.49 17.67 16.80
C THR A 187 -4.54 16.69 16.13
N LEU A 188 -4.77 15.38 16.27
CA LEU A 188 -3.97 14.34 15.63
C LEU A 188 -4.10 14.41 14.11
N LEU A 189 -5.34 14.56 13.63
CA LEU A 189 -5.63 14.75 12.21
C LEU A 189 -4.82 15.91 11.63
N SER A 190 -4.89 17.08 12.25
CA SER A 190 -4.17 18.28 11.79
C SER A 190 -2.65 18.08 11.78
N ASN A 191 -2.10 17.42 12.79
CA ASN A 191 -0.68 17.11 12.86
C ASN A 191 -0.24 16.13 11.76
N MET A 192 -1.05 15.12 11.45
CA MET A 192 -0.75 14.17 10.39
C MET A 192 -0.87 14.82 9.00
N VAL A 193 -1.86 15.68 8.78
CA VAL A 193 -1.98 16.48 7.54
C VAL A 193 -0.78 17.39 7.37
N ALA A 194 -0.34 18.08 8.41
CA ALA A 194 0.86 18.93 8.34
C ALA A 194 2.11 18.12 7.98
N SER A 195 2.27 16.93 8.54
CA SER A 195 3.40 16.05 8.21
C SER A 195 3.33 15.54 6.75
N TRP A 196 2.12 15.23 6.27
CA TRP A 196 1.91 14.88 4.86
C TRP A 196 2.34 16.02 3.95
N ASN A 197 1.84 17.23 4.21
CA ASN A 197 2.16 18.40 3.40
C ASN A 197 3.67 18.71 3.39
N ALA A 198 4.35 18.54 4.53
CA ALA A 198 5.80 18.68 4.61
C ALA A 198 6.57 17.61 3.84
N TRP A 199 6.00 16.42 3.66
CA TRP A 199 6.63 15.33 2.89
C TRP A 199 6.46 15.52 1.38
N VAL A 200 5.35 16.07 0.94
CA VAL A 200 5.10 16.35 -0.49
C VAL A 200 5.95 17.52 -0.99
N GLY A 201 6.35 18.46 -0.13
CA GLY A 201 7.16 19.64 -0.46
C GLY A 201 6.28 20.85 -0.65
#